data_33b41a54f4a4e415936fc7dba782c836
#
_entry.id   33b41a54f4a4e415936fc7dba782c836
#
_cell.length_a   1.000
_cell.length_b   1.000
_cell.length_c   1.000
_cell.angle_alpha   90.00
_cell.angle_beta   90.00
_cell.angle_gamma   90.00
#
_symmetry.space_group_name_H-M   'P 1'
#
loop_
_entity.id
_entity.type
_entity.pdbx_description
1 polymer ?
#
loop_
_entity_poly.entity_id
_entity_poly.type
_entity_poly.pdbx_seq_one_letter_code
_entity_poly.pdbx_strand_id
1 'polypeptide(L)'
;MNDLYKELFERAVKAAENSYSPYSRFKVGAALLCSDGTIYTGCNIENTSFSLTNCAERTAFFKAISEGKKEFEAIAIAGGHDNMSEPCYPCGSCRQVMTEFCHNYFKIILSDKILTLNDILPYGFSLN
;
A
#
# COMPACT_ATOMS: atom_id res chain seq x y z
N MET A 1 5.96 -7.97 15.62
CA MET A 1 5.89 -6.70 14.87
C MET A 1 6.33 -5.57 15.80
N ASN A 2 7.24 -4.73 15.37
CA ASN A 2 7.73 -3.63 16.21
C ASN A 2 6.67 -2.51 16.30
N ASP A 3 6.89 -1.58 17.24
CA ASP A 3 5.90 -0.54 17.52
C ASP A 3 5.66 0.39 16.33
N LEU A 4 6.70 0.69 15.55
CA LEU A 4 6.56 1.54 14.38
C LEU A 4 5.68 0.88 13.32
N TYR A 5 5.88 -0.41 13.08
CA TYR A 5 5.09 -1.15 12.10
C TYR A 5 3.64 -1.33 12.55
N LYS A 6 3.41 -1.48 13.85
CA LYS A 6 2.05 -1.53 14.40
C LYS A 6 1.34 -0.20 14.15
N GLU A 7 2.02 0.90 14.43
CA GLU A 7 1.45 2.23 14.19
C GLU A 7 1.16 2.44 12.71
N LEU A 8 2.07 2.00 11.84
CA LEU A 8 1.89 2.11 10.40
C LEU A 8 0.65 1.33 9.95
N PHE A 9 0.48 0.11 10.47
CA PHE A 9 -0.69 -0.70 10.15
C PHE A 9 -1.98 -0.06 10.66
N GLU A 10 -1.96 0.52 11.86
CA GLU A 10 -3.12 1.22 12.41
C GLU A 10 -3.52 2.41 11.55
N ARG A 11 -2.54 3.12 10.99
CA ARG A 11 -2.82 4.22 10.07
C ARG A 11 -3.42 3.73 8.77
N ALA A 12 -3.02 2.55 8.30
CA ALA A 12 -3.62 1.94 7.12
C ALA A 12 -5.08 1.57 7.38
N VAL A 13 -5.38 1.01 8.55
CA VAL A 13 -6.75 0.68 8.96
C VAL A 13 -7.60 1.96 8.96
N LYS A 14 -7.09 3.03 9.54
CA LYS A 14 -7.80 4.30 9.60
C LYS A 14 -8.02 4.89 8.21
N ALA A 15 -7.02 4.80 7.33
CA ALA A 15 -7.13 5.30 5.97
C ALA A 15 -8.24 4.59 5.19
N ALA A 16 -8.47 3.30 5.47
CA ALA A 16 -9.51 2.53 4.80
C ALA A 16 -10.91 3.09 5.06
N GLU A 17 -11.11 3.84 6.14
CA GLU A 17 -12.41 4.45 6.43
C GLU A 17 -12.85 5.44 5.35
N ASN A 18 -11.91 6.03 4.62
CA ASN A 18 -12.19 6.98 3.56
C ASN A 18 -12.33 6.33 2.18
N SER A 19 -12.26 5.01 2.11
CA SER A 19 -12.38 4.27 0.85
C SER A 19 -13.67 4.62 0.12
N TYR A 20 -13.55 4.83 -1.19
CA TYR A 20 -14.72 4.93 -2.06
C TYR A 20 -14.84 3.60 -2.82
N SER A 21 -15.62 2.67 -2.28
CA SER A 21 -15.75 1.32 -2.83
C SER A 21 -17.20 0.87 -2.92
N PRO A 22 -18.05 1.62 -3.70
CA PRO A 22 -19.48 1.29 -3.78
C PRO A 22 -19.77 0.00 -4.53
N TYR A 23 -18.84 -0.47 -5.35
CA TYR A 23 -19.04 -1.64 -6.20
C TYR A 23 -18.62 -2.93 -5.48
N SER A 24 -17.38 -2.99 -5.01
CA SER A 24 -16.86 -4.19 -4.33
C SER A 24 -17.24 -4.24 -2.86
N ARG A 25 -17.45 -3.08 -2.24
CA ARG A 25 -17.63 -2.92 -0.80
C ARG A 25 -16.42 -3.42 -0.01
N PHE A 26 -15.29 -3.56 -0.69
CA PHE A 26 -14.03 -3.98 -0.09
C PHE A 26 -13.17 -2.75 0.12
N LYS A 27 -12.98 -2.36 1.38
CA LYS A 27 -12.23 -1.15 1.72
C LYS A 27 -10.77 -1.49 1.95
N VAL A 28 -9.88 -0.72 1.34
CA VAL A 28 -8.44 -0.89 1.52
C VAL A 28 -7.83 0.43 1.92
N GLY A 29 -6.93 0.37 2.91
CA GLY A 29 -6.13 1.51 3.30
C GLY A 29 -4.66 1.13 3.25
N ALA A 30 -3.82 2.12 2.98
CA ALA A 30 -2.38 1.94 2.94
C ALA A 30 -1.70 3.08 3.69
N ALA A 31 -0.58 2.78 4.33
CA ALA A 31 0.26 3.78 4.98
C ALA A 31 1.70 3.53 4.54
N LEU A 32 2.26 4.50 3.84
CA LEU A 32 3.58 4.44 3.23
C LEU A 32 4.58 5.20 4.08
N LEU A 33 5.63 4.54 4.52
CA LEU A 33 6.71 5.14 5.30
C LEU A 33 7.87 5.51 4.38
N CYS A 34 8.18 6.81 4.34
CA CYS A 34 9.34 7.30 3.61
C CYS A 34 10.60 7.17 4.47
N SER A 35 11.77 7.16 3.83
CA SER A 35 13.04 7.02 4.54
C SER A 35 13.32 8.16 5.50
N ASP A 36 12.73 9.34 5.26
CA ASP A 36 12.86 10.49 6.16
C ASP A 36 11.88 10.49 7.34
N GLY A 37 11.07 9.45 7.46
CA GLY A 37 10.10 9.31 8.54
C GLY A 37 8.70 9.82 8.23
N THR A 38 8.50 10.48 7.09
CA THR A 38 7.18 10.98 6.69
C THR A 38 6.27 9.80 6.32
N ILE A 39 4.99 9.89 6.71
CA ILE A 39 4.01 8.85 6.39
C ILE A 39 2.92 9.43 5.51
N TYR A 40 2.64 8.75 4.41
CA TYR A 40 1.55 9.10 3.51
C TYR A 40 0.52 7.98 3.52
N THR A 41 -0.75 8.34 3.63
CA THR A 41 -1.82 7.34 3.62
C THR A 41 -2.62 7.43 2.33
N GLY A 42 -3.29 6.33 2.00
CA GLY A 42 -4.17 6.27 0.84
C GLY A 42 -5.26 5.25 1.06
N CYS A 43 -6.30 5.33 0.25
CA CYS A 43 -7.38 4.36 0.23
C CYS A 43 -7.73 4.04 -1.21
N ASN A 44 -8.47 2.94 -1.41
CA ASN A 44 -8.90 2.59 -2.75
C ASN A 44 -10.08 3.47 -3.17
N ILE A 45 -10.08 3.83 -4.45
CA ILE A 45 -11.07 4.73 -5.04
C ILE A 45 -11.57 4.06 -6.31
N GLU A 46 -12.79 3.53 -6.26
CA GLU A 46 -13.37 2.82 -7.38
C GLU A 46 -14.03 3.75 -8.38
N ASN A 47 -14.20 3.26 -9.58
CA ASN A 47 -14.84 3.97 -10.66
C ASN A 47 -15.76 3.01 -11.42
N THR A 48 -16.85 3.52 -11.95
CA THR A 48 -17.72 2.75 -12.83
C THR A 48 -16.92 2.11 -13.96
N SER A 49 -15.94 2.83 -14.48
CA SER A 49 -14.96 2.27 -15.40
C SER A 49 -13.84 1.65 -14.56
N PHE A 50 -13.86 0.34 -14.41
CA PHE A 50 -12.96 -0.36 -13.50
C PHE A 50 -11.47 -0.07 -13.77
N SER A 51 -11.10 0.16 -15.01
CA SER A 51 -9.70 0.46 -15.35
C SER A 51 -9.22 1.78 -14.73
N LEU A 52 -10.12 2.66 -14.30
CA LEU A 52 -9.78 3.92 -13.66
C LEU A 52 -9.74 3.80 -12.14
N THR A 53 -10.11 2.66 -11.59
CA THR A 53 -10.02 2.40 -10.15
C THR A 53 -8.56 2.50 -9.71
N ASN A 54 -8.32 3.19 -8.59
CA ASN A 54 -6.98 3.28 -8.04
C ASN A 54 -6.90 2.57 -6.71
N CYS A 55 -5.87 1.74 -6.56
CA CYS A 55 -5.65 1.00 -5.32
C CYS A 55 -5.11 1.92 -4.23
N ALA A 56 -5.33 1.54 -2.97
CA ALA A 56 -4.87 2.32 -1.82
C ALA A 56 -3.37 2.55 -1.86
N GLU A 57 -2.61 1.53 -2.25
CA GLU A 57 -1.15 1.60 -2.31
C GLU A 57 -0.71 2.66 -3.32
N ARG A 58 -1.31 2.68 -4.50
CA ARG A 58 -0.94 3.66 -5.53
C ARG A 58 -1.35 5.07 -5.13
N THR A 59 -2.49 5.21 -4.43
CA THR A 59 -2.89 6.52 -3.90
C THR A 59 -1.81 7.06 -2.97
N ALA A 60 -1.29 6.22 -2.06
CA ALA A 60 -0.25 6.63 -1.13
C ALA A 60 1.06 6.96 -1.84
N PHE A 61 1.51 6.10 -2.77
CA PHE A 61 2.74 6.33 -3.52
C PHE A 61 2.67 7.59 -4.37
N PHE A 62 1.58 7.76 -5.11
CA PHE A 62 1.47 8.91 -6.01
C PHE A 62 1.39 10.23 -5.24
N LYS A 63 0.76 10.21 -4.08
CA LYS A 63 0.73 11.37 -3.19
C LYS A 63 2.15 11.72 -2.73
N ALA A 64 2.89 10.74 -2.25
CA ALA A 64 4.25 10.95 -1.76
C ALA A 64 5.19 11.43 -2.87
N ILE A 65 5.14 10.77 -4.02
CA ILE A 65 6.00 11.10 -5.15
C ILE A 65 5.69 12.49 -5.69
N SER A 66 4.40 12.85 -5.76
CA SER A 66 4.01 14.18 -6.23
C SER A 66 4.48 15.29 -5.28
N GLU A 67 4.81 14.96 -4.04
CA GLU A 67 5.38 15.92 -3.08
C GLU A 67 6.90 15.84 -2.99
N GLY A 68 7.52 15.09 -3.90
CA GLY A 68 8.98 15.05 -4.02
C GLY A 68 9.68 13.94 -3.26
N LYS A 69 8.95 13.03 -2.63
CA LYS A 69 9.57 11.90 -1.93
C LYS A 69 10.03 10.85 -2.94
N LYS A 70 11.23 10.30 -2.71
CA LYS A 70 11.83 9.35 -3.65
C LYS A 70 12.36 8.08 -2.98
N GLU A 71 12.46 8.05 -1.65
CA GLU A 71 13.03 6.93 -0.94
C GLU A 71 12.04 6.41 0.09
N PHE A 72 11.76 5.11 0.04
CA PHE A 72 10.70 4.49 0.81
C PHE A 72 11.23 3.27 1.58
N GLU A 73 10.68 3.05 2.77
CA GLU A 73 11.10 1.97 3.66
C GLU A 73 10.09 0.84 3.74
N ALA A 74 8.80 1.18 3.86
CA ALA A 74 7.77 0.19 4.13
C ALA A 74 6.39 0.73 3.76
N ILE A 75 5.46 -0.19 3.52
CA ILE A 75 4.05 0.13 3.36
C ILE A 75 3.23 -0.88 4.16
N ALA A 76 2.25 -0.39 4.91
CA ALA A 76 1.26 -1.23 5.56
C ALA A 76 -0.01 -1.22 4.74
N ILE A 77 -0.65 -2.37 4.60
CA ILE A 77 -1.87 -2.53 3.81
C ILE A 77 -2.91 -3.24 4.64
N ALA A 78 -4.08 -2.62 4.78
CA ALA A 78 -5.21 -3.18 5.51
C ALA A 78 -6.41 -3.19 4.59
N GLY A 79 -7.14 -4.31 4.55
CA GLY A 79 -8.30 -4.40 3.69
C GLY A 79 -9.34 -5.39 4.19
N GLY A 80 -10.60 -5.15 3.85
CA GLY A 80 -11.68 -6.04 4.23
C GLY A 80 -13.05 -5.42 3.98
N HIS A 81 -14.08 -6.24 4.16
CA HIS A 81 -15.48 -5.78 4.06
C HIS A 81 -15.92 -5.12 5.37
N ASP A 82 -15.74 -5.81 6.49
CA ASP A 82 -16.20 -5.35 7.80
C ASP A 82 -15.06 -5.16 8.79
N ASN A 83 -14.01 -5.99 8.69
CA ASN A 83 -12.86 -5.89 9.56
C ASN A 83 -11.59 -6.11 8.73
N MET A 84 -10.44 -5.75 9.31
CA MET A 84 -9.15 -5.78 8.63
C MET A 84 -8.25 -6.90 9.13
N SER A 85 -8.84 -8.02 9.58
CA SER A 85 -8.08 -9.12 10.18
C SER A 85 -7.40 -10.03 9.17
N GLU A 86 -7.93 -10.12 7.95
CA GLU A 86 -7.35 -10.96 6.91
C GLU A 86 -6.25 -10.21 6.17
N PRO A 87 -5.19 -10.92 5.72
CA PRO A 87 -4.14 -10.24 4.96
C PRO A 87 -4.65 -9.76 3.61
N CYS A 88 -4.32 -8.52 3.28
CA CYS A 88 -4.71 -7.90 2.02
C CYS A 88 -3.45 -7.69 1.18
N TYR A 89 -3.22 -8.58 0.20
CA TYR A 89 -2.03 -8.53 -0.63
C TYR A 89 -2.16 -7.46 -1.71
N PRO A 90 -1.07 -6.75 -2.04
CA PRO A 90 -1.11 -5.77 -3.12
C PRO A 90 -1.31 -6.48 -4.47
N CYS A 91 -2.10 -5.88 -5.36
CA CYS A 91 -2.31 -6.42 -6.68
C CYS A 91 -1.04 -6.33 -7.54
N GLY A 92 -1.03 -7.02 -8.68
CA GLY A 92 0.14 -7.03 -9.55
C GLY A 92 0.57 -5.65 -10.02
N SER A 93 -0.40 -4.79 -10.35
CA SER A 93 -0.09 -3.42 -10.77
C SER A 93 0.60 -2.63 -9.66
N CYS A 94 0.15 -2.80 -8.42
CA CYS A 94 0.78 -2.12 -7.28
C CYS A 94 2.19 -2.66 -7.05
N ARG A 95 2.41 -3.96 -7.22
CA ARG A 95 3.75 -4.54 -7.09
C ARG A 95 4.69 -3.98 -8.15
N GLN A 96 4.20 -3.77 -9.37
CA GLN A 96 5.00 -3.17 -10.43
C GLN A 96 5.33 -1.71 -10.12
N VAL A 97 4.37 -0.95 -9.57
CA VAL A 97 4.64 0.42 -9.13
C VAL A 97 5.73 0.44 -8.06
N MET A 98 5.65 -0.49 -7.10
CA MET A 98 6.67 -0.59 -6.05
C MET A 98 8.06 -0.86 -6.61
N THR A 99 8.16 -1.70 -7.65
CA THR A 99 9.45 -2.03 -8.28
C THR A 99 10.10 -0.80 -8.89
N GLU A 100 9.31 0.15 -9.40
CA GLU A 100 9.86 1.38 -9.97
C GLU A 100 10.55 2.24 -8.91
N PHE A 101 9.99 2.30 -7.69
CA PHE A 101 10.40 3.27 -6.68
C PHE A 101 11.11 2.67 -5.48
N CYS A 102 11.05 1.35 -5.28
CA CYS A 102 11.53 0.72 -4.06
C CYS A 102 12.59 -0.34 -4.37
N HIS A 103 13.45 -0.60 -3.37
CA HIS A 103 14.44 -1.68 -3.48
C HIS A 103 13.81 -3.02 -3.10
N ASN A 104 14.51 -4.11 -3.37
CA ASN A 104 14.00 -5.47 -3.16
C ASN A 104 13.66 -5.79 -1.70
N TYR A 105 14.27 -5.08 -0.76
CA TYR A 105 14.04 -5.30 0.68
C TYR A 105 12.93 -4.43 1.26
N PHE A 106 12.26 -3.64 0.42
CA PHE A 106 11.12 -2.83 0.84
C PHE A 106 10.11 -3.71 1.56
N LYS A 107 9.63 -3.28 2.73
CA LYS A 107 8.75 -4.09 3.58
C LYS A 107 7.29 -3.86 3.28
N ILE A 108 6.55 -4.94 3.15
CA ILE A 108 5.10 -4.90 3.01
C ILE A 108 4.51 -5.51 4.27
N ILE A 109 3.82 -4.69 5.06
CA ILE A 109 3.30 -5.06 6.38
C ILE A 109 1.81 -5.37 6.22
N LEU A 110 1.46 -6.63 6.45
CA LEU A 110 0.08 -7.09 6.39
C LEU A 110 -0.44 -7.35 7.80
N SER A 111 -1.69 -7.74 7.91
CA SER A 111 -2.31 -7.99 9.22
C SER A 111 -1.62 -9.10 10.01
N ASP A 112 -1.03 -10.08 9.34
CA ASP A 112 -0.49 -11.29 9.96
C ASP A 112 0.98 -11.56 9.65
N LYS A 113 1.62 -10.78 8.78
CA LYS A 113 2.99 -11.06 8.35
C LYS A 113 3.65 -9.84 7.74
N ILE A 114 4.96 -9.90 7.61
CA ILE A 114 5.74 -8.88 6.91
C ILE A 114 6.49 -9.59 5.78
N LEU A 115 6.35 -9.05 4.57
CA LEU A 115 7.00 -9.58 3.38
C LEU A 115 7.95 -8.52 2.82
N THR A 116 8.84 -8.95 1.93
CA THR A 116 9.65 -8.01 1.16
C THR A 116 9.10 -7.94 -0.27
N LEU A 117 9.45 -6.88 -0.98
CA LEU A 117 9.05 -6.76 -2.38
C LEU A 117 9.58 -7.95 -3.19
N ASN A 118 10.80 -8.41 -2.88
CA ASN A 118 11.37 -9.58 -3.57
C ASN A 118 10.55 -10.85 -3.34
N ASP A 119 9.89 -10.98 -2.20
CA ASP A 119 9.04 -12.15 -1.92
C ASP A 119 7.82 -12.19 -2.85
N ILE A 120 7.27 -11.04 -3.19
CA ILE A 120 5.99 -10.97 -3.92
C ILE A 120 6.14 -10.54 -5.38
N LEU A 121 7.34 -10.12 -5.79
CA LEU A 121 7.64 -9.84 -7.19
C LEU A 121 9.08 -10.24 -7.49
N PRO A 122 9.40 -11.55 -7.43
CA PRO A 122 10.73 -12.02 -7.81
C PRO A 122 10.93 -11.81 -9.31
N TYR A 123 12.15 -11.43 -9.69
CA TYR A 123 12.49 -11.16 -11.10
C TYR A 123 11.61 -10.08 -11.71
N GLY A 124 11.31 -9.04 -10.94
CA GLY A 124 10.47 -7.93 -11.41
C GLY A 124 11.15 -7.17 -12.53
N PHE A 125 10.34 -6.67 -13.48
CA PHE A 125 10.85 -5.92 -14.61
C PHE A 125 11.12 -4.47 -14.24
N SER A 126 12.29 -3.96 -14.64
CA SER A 126 12.66 -2.56 -14.42
C SER A 126 13.62 -2.13 -15.52
N LEU A 127 13.54 -0.85 -15.89
CA LEU A 127 14.49 -0.26 -16.83
C LEU A 127 15.65 0.44 -16.11
N ASN A 128 15.58 0.51 -14.80
CA ASN A 128 16.63 1.12 -13.96
C ASN A 128 17.83 0.22 -13.79
#